data_7af3900ac0683ede82837f6419cad39f
#
_entry.id   7af3900ac0683ede82837f6419cad39f
#
_cell.length_a   1.000
_cell.length_b   1.000
_cell.length_c   1.000
_cell.angle_alpha   90.00
_cell.angle_beta   90.00
_cell.angle_gamma   90.00
#
_symmetry.space_group_name_H-M   'P 1'
#
loop_
_entity.id
_entity.type
_entity.pdbx_description
1 polymer ?
#
loop_
_entity_poly.entity_id
_entity_poly.type
_entity_poly.pdbx_seq_one_letter_code
_entity_poly.pdbx_strand_id
1 'polypeptide(L)'
;MKNTALLKNYVFFLTEEIPKPEAHIVQSTNAANAAANLGYSSVLVYPYKGLAAFNPVHLARPFQPRKTPAALIKYYNIQQKLKVAPLPMPWPIDFIKSKFTDSNTIATKYYFPFHIVSTTKLVHAWNWNFIKAAIKNGVPAIYEHHHHEDKQFEPEIVNHPLFQVAVTVADTVRESMIQNGMPPEKLIKLHNGYNSSFMKRQPLKVKEWRKKLLKDEHSYLVVYSGALRKFKGIDLLVDVAAIMPKIQIVCAGGTEEEVAYYQQLAKEKQVNNIIFLGYILHQDLPSLLQAADILAHPHCSGKAATFTSPMKLFDYLTSGNPIVATEIPSLMEFKDTQAITAWCEPDNPRKFAEAIEQVLKTYPRKVEGYQNLINFVKQFSWENRAAKILSYVDESFRPPLIA
;
A
#
# COMPACT_ATOMS: atom_id res chain seq x y z
N MET A 1 -44.67 1.88 9.53
CA MET A 1 -43.33 2.51 9.55
C MET A 1 -42.30 1.41 9.33
N LYS A 2 -41.68 1.35 8.17
CA LYS A 2 -40.56 0.38 7.92
C LYS A 2 -39.43 0.77 8.84
N ASN A 3 -39.09 -0.08 9.80
CA ASN A 3 -37.85 -0.01 10.57
C ASN A 3 -36.68 -0.10 9.54
N THR A 4 -36.19 1.02 9.09
CA THR A 4 -34.89 1.09 8.40
C THR A 4 -33.84 0.79 9.46
N ALA A 5 -33.50 -0.48 9.66
CA ALA A 5 -32.36 -0.86 10.46
C ALA A 5 -31.17 -0.03 9.94
N LEU A 6 -30.59 0.80 10.80
CA LEU A 6 -29.42 1.61 10.45
C LEU A 6 -28.36 0.67 9.84
N LEU A 7 -27.99 0.95 8.60
CA LEU A 7 -27.01 0.16 7.85
C LEU A 7 -25.67 0.25 8.60
N LYS A 8 -25.23 -0.87 9.20
CA LYS A 8 -24.00 -0.90 9.97
C LYS A 8 -22.77 -0.90 9.04
N ASN A 9 -21.75 -0.17 9.43
CA ASN A 9 -20.55 0.09 8.62
C ASN A 9 -19.51 -1.02 8.72
N TYR A 10 -18.72 -1.17 7.67
CA TYR A 10 -17.43 -1.83 7.67
C TYR A 10 -16.36 -0.77 7.96
N VAL A 11 -15.77 -0.81 9.14
CA VAL A 11 -14.86 0.23 9.64
C VAL A 11 -13.42 -0.19 9.46
N PHE A 12 -12.65 0.63 8.76
CA PHE A 12 -11.19 0.57 8.65
C PHE A 12 -10.58 1.64 9.54
N PHE A 13 -9.57 1.29 10.35
CA PHE A 13 -8.99 2.21 11.32
C PHE A 13 -7.50 2.45 11.06
N LEU A 14 -7.14 3.74 10.93
CA LEU A 14 -5.76 4.21 10.88
C LEU A 14 -5.37 4.89 12.21
N THR A 15 -4.12 4.73 12.60
CA THR A 15 -3.53 5.36 13.80
C THR A 15 -2.93 6.74 13.54
N GLU A 16 -2.92 7.17 12.28
CA GLU A 16 -2.24 8.37 11.80
C GLU A 16 -3.16 9.26 10.98
N GLU A 17 -2.83 10.54 10.97
CA GLU A 17 -3.50 11.50 10.09
C GLU A 17 -3.18 11.23 8.63
N ILE A 18 -4.12 11.58 7.75
CA ILE A 18 -3.96 11.46 6.28
C ILE A 18 -4.21 12.82 5.61
N PRO A 19 -3.57 13.11 4.43
CA PRO A 19 -2.82 12.18 3.59
C PRO A 19 -1.36 12.00 3.99
N LYS A 20 -0.84 10.77 3.81
CA LYS A 20 0.57 10.41 3.97
C LYS A 20 0.94 9.29 3.00
N PRO A 21 2.22 9.22 2.53
CA PRO A 21 2.65 8.26 1.51
C PRO A 21 3.08 6.89 2.06
N GLU A 22 3.02 6.67 3.37
CA GLU A 22 3.47 5.44 4.01
C GLU A 22 2.65 4.23 3.54
N ALA A 23 3.35 3.13 3.26
CA ALA A 23 2.80 1.95 2.61
C ALA A 23 1.56 1.36 3.32
N HIS A 24 1.56 1.30 4.66
CA HIS A 24 0.44 0.77 5.43
C HIS A 24 -0.81 1.68 5.37
N ILE A 25 -0.63 3.01 5.25
CA ILE A 25 -1.73 3.97 5.07
C ILE A 25 -2.34 3.84 3.69
N VAL A 26 -1.49 3.77 2.65
CA VAL A 26 -1.91 3.53 1.26
C VAL A 26 -2.65 2.20 1.15
N GLN A 27 -2.14 1.15 1.78
CA GLN A 27 -2.77 -0.17 1.82
C GLN A 27 -4.16 -0.12 2.46
N SER A 28 -4.27 0.41 3.69
CA SER A 28 -5.54 0.48 4.40
C SER A 28 -6.58 1.33 3.67
N THR A 29 -6.14 2.43 3.06
CA THR A 29 -7.00 3.31 2.27
C THR A 29 -7.54 2.60 1.02
N ASN A 30 -6.69 1.87 0.30
CA ASN A 30 -7.11 1.09 -0.87
C ASN A 30 -8.00 -0.10 -0.47
N ALA A 31 -7.71 -0.78 0.64
CA ALA A 31 -8.56 -1.86 1.16
C ALA A 31 -9.96 -1.35 1.52
N ALA A 32 -10.04 -0.20 2.20
CA ALA A 32 -11.31 0.44 2.53
C ALA A 32 -12.08 0.89 1.26
N ASN A 33 -11.36 1.44 0.27
CA ASN A 33 -11.96 1.82 -1.02
C ASN A 33 -12.47 0.61 -1.81
N ALA A 34 -11.72 -0.48 -1.83
CA ALA A 34 -12.13 -1.73 -2.48
C ALA A 34 -13.41 -2.30 -1.85
N ALA A 35 -13.51 -2.28 -0.53
CA ALA A 35 -14.76 -2.68 0.14
C ALA A 35 -15.94 -1.79 -0.26
N ALA A 36 -15.73 -0.47 -0.39
CA ALA A 36 -16.75 0.45 -0.90
C ALA A 36 -17.13 0.16 -2.37
N ASN A 37 -16.14 -0.18 -3.22
CA ASN A 37 -16.36 -0.53 -4.62
C ASN A 37 -17.19 -1.82 -4.77
N LEU A 38 -16.99 -2.78 -3.86
CA LEU A 38 -17.80 -4.02 -3.78
C LEU A 38 -19.22 -3.78 -3.27
N GLY A 39 -19.56 -2.56 -2.87
CA GLY A 39 -20.90 -2.20 -2.43
C GLY A 39 -21.13 -2.23 -0.91
N TYR A 40 -20.08 -2.36 -0.11
CA TYR A 40 -20.21 -2.29 1.35
C TYR A 40 -20.23 -0.84 1.86
N SER A 41 -20.91 -0.59 2.99
CA SER A 41 -20.83 0.71 3.70
C SER A 41 -19.47 0.84 4.37
N SER A 42 -18.42 1.10 3.59
CA SER A 42 -17.05 1.21 4.05
C SER A 42 -16.75 2.61 4.58
N VAL A 43 -16.12 2.68 5.76
CA VAL A 43 -15.72 3.92 6.41
C VAL A 43 -14.26 3.82 6.85
N LEU A 44 -13.41 4.73 6.35
CA LEU A 44 -12.03 4.88 6.79
C LEU A 44 -11.97 5.89 7.94
N VAL A 45 -11.54 5.43 9.10
CA VAL A 45 -11.43 6.22 10.33
C VAL A 45 -9.97 6.55 10.58
N TYR A 46 -9.68 7.81 10.90
CA TYR A 46 -8.33 8.29 11.18
C TYR A 46 -8.34 9.44 12.18
N PRO A 47 -7.27 9.64 12.97
CA PRO A 47 -7.16 10.79 13.87
C PRO A 47 -7.07 12.10 13.09
N TYR A 48 -7.69 13.14 13.61
CA TYR A 48 -7.65 14.49 13.08
C TYR A 48 -7.23 15.47 14.17
N LYS A 49 -6.10 16.14 13.97
CA LYS A 49 -5.45 17.01 14.94
C LYS A 49 -5.58 18.48 14.54
N GLY A 50 -5.23 19.36 15.47
CA GLY A 50 -5.19 20.80 15.23
C GLY A 50 -6.41 21.57 15.77
N LEU A 51 -6.37 22.90 15.63
CA LEU A 51 -7.37 23.81 16.19
C LEU A 51 -8.79 23.55 15.66
N ALA A 52 -8.92 23.13 14.40
CA ALA A 52 -10.21 22.80 13.80
C ALA A 52 -10.85 21.53 14.40
N ALA A 53 -10.08 20.66 15.07
CA ALA A 53 -10.60 19.52 15.84
C ALA A 53 -11.33 19.95 17.11
N PHE A 54 -11.14 21.19 17.56
CA PHE A 54 -11.66 21.73 18.82
C PHE A 54 -13.12 22.22 18.76
N ASN A 55 -13.86 21.80 17.74
CA ASN A 55 -15.28 22.12 17.65
C ASN A 55 -16.08 21.28 18.67
N PRO A 56 -16.83 21.91 19.63
CA PRO A 56 -17.61 21.19 20.64
C PRO A 56 -18.60 20.18 20.03
N VAL A 57 -19.19 20.48 18.89
CA VAL A 57 -20.12 19.58 18.20
C VAL A 57 -19.40 18.33 17.68
N HIS A 58 -18.17 18.48 17.18
CA HIS A 58 -17.35 17.35 16.75
C HIS A 58 -16.86 16.50 17.92
N LEU A 59 -16.57 17.11 19.05
CA LEU A 59 -16.19 16.37 20.26
C LEU A 59 -17.37 15.60 20.88
N ALA A 60 -18.57 16.17 20.85
CA ALA A 60 -19.79 15.51 21.33
C ALA A 60 -20.25 14.36 20.38
N ARG A 61 -19.95 14.47 19.09
CA ARG A 61 -20.26 13.45 18.06
C ARG A 61 -19.02 13.20 17.19
N PRO A 62 -18.00 12.52 17.71
CA PRO A 62 -16.71 12.38 17.02
C PRO A 62 -16.79 11.50 15.78
N PHE A 63 -17.70 10.55 15.72
CA PHE A 63 -17.86 9.65 14.58
C PHE A 63 -18.97 10.14 13.64
N GLN A 64 -18.55 10.82 12.58
CA GLN A 64 -19.45 11.35 11.54
C GLN A 64 -18.94 10.94 10.15
N PRO A 65 -19.35 9.76 9.64
CA PRO A 65 -19.00 9.34 8.28
C PRO A 65 -19.50 10.33 7.24
N ARG A 66 -18.59 10.83 6.39
CA ARG A 66 -18.87 11.82 5.34
C ARG A 66 -18.21 11.41 4.03
N LYS A 67 -18.61 12.05 2.93
CA LYS A 67 -17.97 11.85 1.63
C LYS A 67 -16.47 12.15 1.72
N THR A 68 -15.69 11.32 1.04
CA THR A 68 -14.23 11.53 0.97
C THR A 68 -13.91 12.87 0.31
N PRO A 69 -13.08 13.73 0.93
CA PRO A 69 -12.63 14.99 0.33
C PRO A 69 -11.91 14.77 -1.00
N ALA A 70 -12.10 15.71 -1.94
CA ALA A 70 -11.47 15.64 -3.26
C ALA A 70 -9.93 15.55 -3.19
N ALA A 71 -9.31 16.19 -2.21
CA ALA A 71 -7.87 16.11 -1.97
C ALA A 71 -7.40 14.67 -1.70
N LEU A 72 -8.11 13.91 -0.85
CA LEU A 72 -7.80 12.51 -0.56
C LEU A 72 -8.08 11.59 -1.76
N ILE A 73 -9.17 11.85 -2.51
CA ILE A 73 -9.48 11.13 -3.75
C ILE A 73 -8.31 11.27 -4.73
N LYS A 74 -7.82 12.48 -4.93
CA LYS A 74 -6.70 12.77 -5.82
C LYS A 74 -5.39 12.15 -5.31
N TYR A 75 -5.11 12.28 -4.02
CA TYR A 75 -3.87 11.82 -3.41
C TYR A 75 -3.69 10.30 -3.51
N TYR A 76 -4.73 9.54 -3.13
CA TYR A 76 -4.70 8.06 -3.12
C TYR A 76 -5.28 7.44 -4.39
N ASN A 77 -5.78 8.24 -5.33
CA ASN A 77 -6.45 7.76 -6.55
C ASN A 77 -7.60 6.78 -6.24
N ILE A 78 -8.39 7.11 -5.24
CA ILE A 78 -9.55 6.32 -4.78
C ILE A 78 -10.86 6.81 -5.39
N GLN A 79 -11.91 6.02 -5.26
CA GLN A 79 -13.22 6.35 -5.80
C GLN A 79 -14.10 7.05 -4.74
N GLN A 80 -15.10 7.80 -5.20
CA GLN A 80 -16.00 8.59 -4.34
C GLN A 80 -16.94 7.76 -3.44
N LYS A 81 -17.03 6.45 -3.62
CA LYS A 81 -17.90 5.56 -2.82
C LYS A 81 -17.43 5.41 -1.37
N LEU A 82 -16.12 5.52 -1.12
CA LEU A 82 -15.57 5.46 0.22
C LEU A 82 -16.06 6.64 1.05
N LYS A 83 -16.44 6.37 2.30
CA LYS A 83 -16.69 7.39 3.32
C LYS A 83 -15.48 7.51 4.24
N VAL A 84 -15.28 8.69 4.82
CA VAL A 84 -14.24 8.94 5.81
C VAL A 84 -14.84 9.50 7.09
N ALA A 85 -14.24 9.16 8.23
CA ALA A 85 -14.60 9.71 9.53
C ALA A 85 -13.33 10.18 10.27
N PRO A 86 -12.91 11.45 10.12
CA PRO A 86 -11.85 12.02 10.93
C PRO A 86 -12.30 12.13 12.37
N LEU A 87 -11.56 11.48 13.29
CA LEU A 87 -11.80 11.54 14.72
C LEU A 87 -11.07 12.75 15.31
N PRO A 88 -11.77 13.69 15.94
CA PRO A 88 -11.14 14.86 16.53
C PRO A 88 -10.27 14.46 17.71
N MET A 89 -8.97 14.80 17.67
CA MET A 89 -8.03 14.61 18.75
C MET A 89 -7.86 15.94 19.47
N PRO A 90 -8.32 16.06 20.74
CA PRO A 90 -8.28 17.34 21.46
C PRO A 90 -6.84 17.83 21.64
N TRP A 91 -6.55 19.04 21.16
CA TRP A 91 -5.32 19.73 21.47
C TRP A 91 -5.39 20.30 22.92
N PRO A 92 -4.36 20.24 23.76
CA PRO A 92 -2.96 19.82 23.52
C PRO A 92 -2.63 18.39 23.98
N ILE A 93 -3.59 17.49 24.02
CA ILE A 93 -3.45 16.16 24.63
C ILE A 93 -2.28 15.36 24.03
N ASP A 94 -2.02 15.53 22.74
CA ASP A 94 -0.89 14.84 22.07
C ASP A 94 0.52 15.31 22.55
N PHE A 95 0.63 16.46 23.20
CA PHE A 95 1.89 16.93 23.80
C PHE A 95 2.14 16.29 25.16
N ILE A 96 1.10 15.84 25.85
CA ILE A 96 1.21 15.11 27.09
C ILE A 96 1.30 13.63 26.75
N LYS A 97 2.52 13.11 26.55
CA LYS A 97 2.78 11.68 26.28
C LYS A 97 2.40 10.83 27.52
N SER A 98 1.12 10.70 27.78
CA SER A 98 0.57 9.85 28.82
C SER A 98 -0.09 8.64 28.17
N LYS A 99 0.03 7.47 28.82
CA LYS A 99 -0.68 6.24 28.41
C LYS A 99 -2.20 6.40 28.31
N PHE A 100 -2.76 7.47 28.87
CA PHE A 100 -4.19 7.75 28.92
C PHE A 100 -4.67 8.71 27.84
N THR A 101 -3.77 9.45 27.20
CA THR A 101 -4.10 10.59 26.34
C THR A 101 -3.54 10.50 24.92
N ASP A 102 -2.88 9.39 24.56
CA ASP A 102 -2.49 9.19 23.15
C ASP A 102 -3.72 8.93 22.25
N SER A 103 -3.60 9.27 20.99
CA SER A 103 -4.69 9.17 19.99
C SER A 103 -5.31 7.77 19.89
N ASN A 104 -4.50 6.72 20.06
CA ASN A 104 -4.98 5.33 20.02
C ASN A 104 -5.82 5.02 21.26
N THR A 105 -5.40 5.47 22.43
CA THR A 105 -6.16 5.30 23.67
C THR A 105 -7.48 6.05 23.61
N ILE A 106 -7.49 7.29 23.12
CA ILE A 106 -8.72 8.07 22.94
C ILE A 106 -9.68 7.34 21.97
N ALA A 107 -9.18 6.91 20.83
CA ALA A 107 -9.99 6.20 19.84
C ALA A 107 -10.55 4.88 20.36
N THR A 108 -9.72 4.06 21.04
CA THR A 108 -10.10 2.70 21.45
C THR A 108 -10.91 2.65 22.75
N LYS A 109 -10.60 3.52 23.74
CA LYS A 109 -11.26 3.48 25.06
C LYS A 109 -12.44 4.43 25.19
N TYR A 110 -12.47 5.52 24.41
CA TYR A 110 -13.54 6.51 24.51
C TYR A 110 -14.40 6.57 23.25
N TYR A 111 -13.82 6.79 22.08
CA TYR A 111 -14.65 6.97 20.88
C TYR A 111 -15.28 5.68 20.40
N PHE A 112 -14.54 4.57 20.39
CA PHE A 112 -15.08 3.32 19.88
C PHE A 112 -16.30 2.83 20.68
N PRO A 113 -16.24 2.64 22.03
CA PRO A 113 -17.36 2.10 22.77
C PRO A 113 -18.58 3.02 22.80
N PHE A 114 -18.39 4.35 22.82
CA PHE A 114 -19.50 5.29 23.03
C PHE A 114 -20.08 5.86 21.73
N HIS A 115 -19.32 5.90 20.64
CA HIS A 115 -19.74 6.60 19.43
C HIS A 115 -19.65 5.79 18.14
N ILE A 116 -18.82 4.72 18.07
CA ILE A 116 -18.57 3.98 16.85
C ILE A 116 -19.26 2.61 16.85
N VAL A 117 -19.25 1.90 17.99
CA VAL A 117 -19.71 0.50 18.10
C VAL A 117 -21.15 0.30 17.62
N SER A 118 -22.08 1.19 17.98
CA SER A 118 -23.52 1.06 17.66
C SER A 118 -23.80 1.01 16.15
N THR A 119 -22.94 1.63 15.36
CA THR A 119 -23.06 1.74 13.90
C THR A 119 -22.07 0.85 13.13
N THR A 120 -21.29 0.00 13.84
CA THR A 120 -20.27 -0.86 13.25
C THR A 120 -20.73 -2.30 13.13
N LYS A 121 -20.54 -2.91 11.97
CA LYS A 121 -20.79 -4.34 11.72
C LYS A 121 -19.52 -5.16 11.81
N LEU A 122 -18.41 -4.64 11.28
CA LEU A 122 -17.12 -5.30 11.18
C LEU A 122 -16.00 -4.27 11.27
N VAL A 123 -14.92 -4.60 11.97
CA VAL A 123 -13.70 -3.80 12.09
C VAL A 123 -12.57 -4.46 11.31
N HIS A 124 -11.75 -3.66 10.62
CA HIS A 124 -10.51 -4.08 9.98
C HIS A 124 -9.39 -3.10 10.36
N ALA A 125 -8.37 -3.55 11.03
CA ALA A 125 -7.31 -2.65 11.52
C ALA A 125 -5.95 -3.33 11.61
N TRP A 126 -4.89 -2.52 11.49
CA TRP A 126 -3.51 -2.89 11.81
C TRP A 126 -3.21 -2.80 13.31
N ASN A 127 -3.94 -1.96 14.00
CA ASN A 127 -3.71 -1.70 15.42
C ASN A 127 -4.35 -2.78 16.27
N TRP A 128 -3.52 -3.58 16.95
CA TRP A 128 -3.98 -4.68 17.80
C TRP A 128 -4.87 -4.21 18.97
N ASN A 129 -4.61 -3.02 19.54
CA ASN A 129 -5.47 -2.48 20.59
C ASN A 129 -6.87 -2.16 20.08
N PHE A 130 -7.01 -1.76 18.80
CA PHE A 130 -8.31 -1.52 18.20
C PHE A 130 -9.06 -2.83 17.95
N ILE A 131 -8.36 -3.91 17.58
CA ILE A 131 -8.93 -5.27 17.49
C ILE A 131 -9.45 -5.73 18.86
N LYS A 132 -8.65 -5.56 19.92
CA LYS A 132 -9.08 -5.87 21.29
C LYS A 132 -10.30 -5.04 21.72
N ALA A 133 -10.32 -3.76 21.39
CA ALA A 133 -11.45 -2.90 21.70
C ALA A 133 -12.72 -3.35 20.97
N ALA A 134 -12.61 -3.71 19.68
CA ALA A 134 -13.72 -4.23 18.89
C ALA A 134 -14.32 -5.48 19.53
N ILE A 135 -13.49 -6.48 19.79
CA ILE A 135 -13.91 -7.78 20.37
C ILE A 135 -14.56 -7.59 21.74
N LYS A 136 -13.94 -6.80 22.63
CA LYS A 136 -14.46 -6.50 23.98
C LYS A 136 -15.82 -5.77 23.96
N ASN A 137 -16.13 -5.08 22.86
CA ASN A 137 -17.41 -4.39 22.68
C ASN A 137 -18.38 -5.18 21.76
N GLY A 138 -18.15 -6.47 21.54
CA GLY A 138 -19.05 -7.32 20.79
C GLY A 138 -19.04 -7.11 19.26
N VAL A 139 -17.98 -6.52 18.71
CA VAL A 139 -17.83 -6.29 17.26
C VAL A 139 -16.81 -7.23 16.66
N PRO A 140 -17.17 -7.97 15.59
CA PRO A 140 -16.23 -8.82 14.85
C PRO A 140 -15.07 -8.02 14.27
N ALA A 141 -13.87 -8.65 14.21
CA ALA A 141 -12.67 -7.96 13.80
C ALA A 141 -11.78 -8.79 12.88
N ILE A 142 -11.14 -8.09 11.93
CA ILE A 142 -10.09 -8.56 11.02
C ILE A 142 -8.81 -7.84 11.40
N TYR A 143 -7.73 -8.60 11.62
CA TYR A 143 -6.41 -8.05 11.93
C TYR A 143 -5.53 -8.06 10.68
N GLU A 144 -4.92 -6.95 10.34
CA GLU A 144 -3.93 -6.84 9.26
C GLU A 144 -2.54 -6.67 9.87
N HIS A 145 -1.54 -7.49 9.46
CA HIS A 145 -0.18 -7.39 9.99
C HIS A 145 0.86 -7.80 8.95
N HIS A 146 1.86 -6.93 8.70
CA HIS A 146 2.84 -7.11 7.62
C HIS A 146 4.30 -7.06 8.07
N HIS A 147 4.57 -7.12 9.37
CA HIS A 147 5.91 -7.12 9.93
C HIS A 147 6.12 -8.37 10.78
N HIS A 148 7.37 -8.72 11.06
CA HIS A 148 7.65 -9.76 12.04
C HIS A 148 7.01 -9.38 13.38
N GLU A 149 6.34 -10.35 14.00
CA GLU A 149 5.74 -10.16 15.33
C GLU A 149 6.73 -10.65 16.39
N ASP A 150 6.97 -9.81 17.38
CA ASP A 150 7.87 -10.12 18.50
C ASP A 150 7.09 -10.27 19.82
N LYS A 151 5.78 -10.04 19.82
CA LYS A 151 4.93 -10.07 21.02
C LYS A 151 3.93 -11.21 20.94
N GLN A 152 3.73 -11.86 22.08
CA GLN A 152 2.70 -12.90 22.21
C GLN A 152 1.29 -12.30 22.06
N PHE A 153 0.48 -12.95 21.25
CA PHE A 153 -0.94 -12.65 21.17
C PHE A 153 -1.69 -13.18 22.39
N GLU A 154 -2.65 -12.42 22.88
CA GLU A 154 -3.50 -12.83 24.01
C GLU A 154 -4.46 -13.97 23.57
N PRO A 155 -4.38 -15.16 24.19
CA PRO A 155 -5.21 -16.33 23.79
C PRO A 155 -6.71 -16.05 23.83
N GLU A 156 -7.18 -15.26 24.81
CA GLU A 156 -8.57 -14.86 24.94
C GLU A 156 -9.08 -13.99 23.80
N ILE A 157 -8.17 -13.32 23.06
CA ILE A 157 -8.53 -12.49 21.90
C ILE A 157 -8.48 -13.32 20.63
N VAL A 158 -7.38 -14.03 20.36
CA VAL A 158 -7.22 -14.78 19.09
C VAL A 158 -8.18 -15.98 19.00
N ASN A 159 -8.56 -16.58 20.13
CA ASN A 159 -9.54 -17.67 20.15
C ASN A 159 -11.00 -17.20 20.24
N HIS A 160 -11.22 -15.90 20.44
CA HIS A 160 -12.59 -15.37 20.57
C HIS A 160 -13.37 -15.56 19.24
N PRO A 161 -14.68 -15.91 19.30
CA PRO A 161 -15.50 -16.10 18.07
C PRO A 161 -15.59 -14.84 17.20
N LEU A 162 -15.48 -13.65 17.79
CA LEU A 162 -15.48 -12.38 17.06
C LEU A 162 -14.14 -12.05 16.40
N PHE A 163 -13.04 -12.74 16.72
CA PHE A 163 -11.80 -12.65 15.97
C PHE A 163 -11.90 -13.51 14.71
N GLN A 164 -12.14 -12.89 13.57
CA GLN A 164 -12.51 -13.60 12.35
C GLN A 164 -11.29 -14.14 11.60
N VAL A 165 -10.35 -13.26 11.27
CA VAL A 165 -9.16 -13.63 10.49
C VAL A 165 -8.06 -12.62 10.72
N ALA A 166 -6.81 -13.09 10.73
CA ALA A 166 -5.62 -12.27 10.57
C ALA A 166 -5.08 -12.41 9.13
N VAL A 167 -4.62 -11.31 8.56
CA VAL A 167 -4.13 -11.23 7.19
C VAL A 167 -2.70 -10.74 7.19
N THR A 168 -1.83 -11.46 6.48
CA THR A 168 -0.44 -11.07 6.26
C THR A 168 -0.06 -11.17 4.78
N VAL A 169 1.14 -10.69 4.41
CA VAL A 169 1.59 -10.61 3.02
C VAL A 169 2.78 -11.51 2.70
N ALA A 170 3.44 -12.09 3.71
CA ALA A 170 4.64 -12.91 3.54
C ALA A 170 4.62 -14.15 4.45
N ASP A 171 5.18 -15.26 3.98
CA ASP A 171 5.25 -16.50 4.76
C ASP A 171 6.08 -16.34 6.03
N THR A 172 7.19 -15.62 5.97
CA THR A 172 8.03 -15.34 7.15
C THR A 172 7.30 -14.55 8.24
N VAL A 173 6.41 -13.63 7.86
CA VAL A 173 5.53 -12.92 8.80
C VAL A 173 4.48 -13.87 9.35
N ARG A 174 3.88 -14.71 8.49
CA ARG A 174 2.91 -15.72 8.90
C ARG A 174 3.51 -16.66 9.95
N GLU A 175 4.72 -17.16 9.72
CA GLU A 175 5.44 -18.00 10.66
C GLU A 175 5.70 -17.31 11.99
N SER A 176 6.16 -16.07 11.98
CA SER A 176 6.40 -15.31 13.21
C SER A 176 5.11 -15.08 14.02
N MET A 177 3.99 -14.83 13.36
CA MET A 177 2.68 -14.69 14.03
C MET A 177 2.24 -16.00 14.68
N ILE A 178 2.42 -17.14 14.00
CA ILE A 178 2.10 -18.48 14.56
C ILE A 178 2.98 -18.78 15.77
N GLN A 179 4.30 -18.52 15.68
CA GLN A 179 5.23 -18.70 16.80
C GLN A 179 4.85 -17.85 18.02
N ASN A 180 4.18 -16.71 17.79
CA ASN A 180 3.68 -15.82 18.83
C ASN A 180 2.20 -16.07 19.22
N GLY A 181 1.65 -17.25 18.88
CA GLY A 181 0.35 -17.70 19.40
C GLY A 181 -0.85 -17.35 18.51
N MET A 182 -0.66 -16.92 17.27
CA MET A 182 -1.77 -16.76 16.32
C MET A 182 -2.23 -18.14 15.81
N PRO A 183 -3.52 -18.50 15.91
CA PRO A 183 -4.03 -19.77 15.38
C PRO A 183 -3.82 -19.86 13.86
N PRO A 184 -3.16 -20.93 13.35
CA PRO A 184 -2.87 -21.08 11.94
C PRO A 184 -4.11 -21.06 11.03
N GLU A 185 -5.24 -21.57 11.51
CA GLU A 185 -6.53 -21.63 10.80
C GLU A 185 -7.21 -20.27 10.68
N LYS A 186 -6.84 -19.31 11.52
CA LYS A 186 -7.31 -17.93 11.47
C LYS A 186 -6.34 -16.99 10.77
N LEU A 187 -5.26 -17.51 10.19
CA LEU A 187 -4.21 -16.69 9.57
C LEU A 187 -4.04 -17.02 8.09
N ILE A 188 -4.27 -16.03 7.25
CA ILE A 188 -4.13 -16.14 5.80
C ILE A 188 -3.02 -15.24 5.26
N LYS A 189 -2.33 -15.73 4.21
CA LYS A 189 -1.42 -14.89 3.42
C LYS A 189 -2.14 -14.42 2.16
N LEU A 190 -2.20 -13.09 1.96
CA LEU A 190 -2.72 -12.48 0.75
C LEU A 190 -1.83 -11.30 0.37
N HIS A 191 -1.38 -11.28 -0.89
CA HIS A 191 -0.65 -10.13 -1.41
C HIS A 191 -1.46 -8.85 -1.35
N ASN A 192 -0.77 -7.72 -1.32
CA ASN A 192 -1.40 -6.43 -1.58
C ASN A 192 -1.96 -6.39 -3.01
N GLY A 193 -2.87 -5.47 -3.25
CA GLY A 193 -3.49 -5.31 -4.56
C GLY A 193 -2.93 -4.11 -5.33
N TYR A 194 -3.41 -3.95 -6.55
CA TYR A 194 -3.25 -2.75 -7.36
C TYR A 194 -4.58 -1.99 -7.46
N ASN A 195 -4.51 -0.68 -7.72
CA ASN A 195 -5.69 0.12 -7.99
C ASN A 195 -6.15 -0.11 -9.44
N SER A 196 -7.42 -0.46 -9.64
CA SER A 196 -7.99 -0.79 -10.96
C SER A 196 -7.83 0.34 -12.00
N SER A 197 -7.74 1.61 -11.55
CA SER A 197 -7.46 2.74 -12.42
C SER A 197 -6.09 2.67 -13.11
N PHE A 198 -5.13 1.92 -12.56
CA PHE A 198 -3.79 1.74 -13.16
C PHE A 198 -3.84 0.95 -14.46
N MET A 199 -4.88 0.15 -14.68
CA MET A 199 -5.10 -0.58 -15.94
C MET A 199 -5.47 0.34 -17.11
N LYS A 200 -5.94 1.58 -16.82
CA LYS A 200 -6.36 2.51 -17.87
C LYS A 200 -5.16 3.01 -18.67
N ARG A 201 -5.19 2.84 -20.00
CA ARG A 201 -4.15 3.36 -20.89
C ARG A 201 -4.25 4.88 -21.02
N GLN A 202 -3.08 5.55 -21.01
CA GLN A 202 -2.95 7.01 -21.03
C GLN A 202 -1.95 7.47 -22.11
N PRO A 203 -2.18 7.17 -23.40
CA PRO A 203 -1.17 7.34 -24.45
C PRO A 203 -0.64 8.78 -24.61
N LEU A 204 -1.50 9.80 -24.40
CA LEU A 204 -1.07 11.20 -24.47
C LEU A 204 -0.09 11.55 -23.34
N LYS A 205 -0.42 11.21 -22.09
CA LYS A 205 0.48 11.44 -20.95
C LYS A 205 1.77 10.62 -21.05
N VAL A 206 1.70 9.40 -21.58
CA VAL A 206 2.87 8.56 -21.87
C VAL A 206 3.81 9.28 -22.83
N LYS A 207 3.29 9.86 -23.91
CA LYS A 207 4.08 10.63 -24.88
C LYS A 207 4.74 11.87 -24.24
N GLU A 208 4.00 12.57 -23.37
CA GLU A 208 4.51 13.71 -22.62
C GLU A 208 5.65 13.32 -21.68
N TRP A 209 5.49 12.22 -20.91
CA TRP A 209 6.55 11.71 -20.04
C TRP A 209 7.81 11.35 -20.83
N ARG A 210 7.68 10.61 -21.92
CA ARG A 210 8.84 10.23 -22.74
C ARG A 210 9.55 11.48 -23.32
N LYS A 211 8.80 12.45 -23.85
CA LYS A 211 9.37 13.71 -24.34
C LYS A 211 10.10 14.49 -23.23
N LYS A 212 9.59 14.47 -22.00
CA LYS A 212 10.20 15.17 -20.86
C LYS A 212 11.45 14.48 -20.33
N LEU A 213 11.46 13.14 -20.32
CA LEU A 213 12.46 12.35 -19.62
C LEU A 213 13.57 11.81 -20.51
N LEU A 214 13.27 11.44 -21.76
CA LEU A 214 14.28 11.01 -22.71
C LEU A 214 14.93 12.23 -23.36
N LYS A 215 16.24 12.35 -23.19
CA LYS A 215 17.09 13.28 -23.91
C LYS A 215 17.56 12.63 -25.21
N ASP A 216 18.02 13.43 -26.17
CA ASP A 216 18.37 12.96 -27.51
C ASP A 216 19.46 11.87 -27.53
N GLU A 217 20.36 11.88 -26.54
CA GLU A 217 21.39 10.85 -26.37
C GLU A 217 20.91 9.53 -25.80
N HIS A 218 19.67 9.48 -25.23
CA HIS A 218 19.13 8.29 -24.55
C HIS A 218 18.07 7.61 -25.37
N SER A 219 18.22 6.29 -25.58
CA SER A 219 17.30 5.49 -26.40
C SER A 219 16.20 4.81 -25.59
N TYR A 220 16.44 4.55 -24.29
CA TYR A 220 15.56 3.74 -23.44
C TYR A 220 15.33 4.40 -22.08
N LEU A 221 14.13 4.16 -21.55
CA LEU A 221 13.67 4.68 -20.27
C LEU A 221 13.47 3.54 -19.26
N VAL A 222 14.29 3.50 -18.23
CA VAL A 222 14.14 2.58 -17.10
C VAL A 222 13.53 3.35 -15.93
N VAL A 223 12.40 2.88 -15.38
CA VAL A 223 11.69 3.57 -14.30
C VAL A 223 11.65 2.71 -13.04
N TYR A 224 11.99 3.36 -11.93
CA TYR A 224 11.74 2.89 -10.57
C TYR A 224 10.68 3.77 -9.92
N SER A 225 9.77 3.18 -9.12
CA SER A 225 8.86 3.93 -8.26
C SER A 225 8.87 3.40 -6.82
N GLY A 226 8.87 4.32 -5.85
CA GLY A 226 8.82 4.01 -4.41
C GLY A 226 9.75 4.88 -3.57
N ALA A 227 9.83 4.61 -2.26
CA ALA A 227 10.73 5.31 -1.35
C ALA A 227 12.20 5.18 -1.80
N LEU A 228 12.96 6.25 -1.70
CA LEU A 228 14.37 6.30 -2.10
C LEU A 228 15.26 5.89 -0.91
N ARG A 229 15.15 4.62 -0.50
CA ARG A 229 15.93 4.09 0.61
C ARG A 229 17.00 3.11 0.13
N LYS A 230 18.14 3.07 0.81
CA LYS A 230 19.29 2.24 0.44
C LYS A 230 18.90 0.77 0.21
N PHE A 231 18.14 0.16 1.13
CA PHE A 231 17.69 -1.23 1.00
C PHE A 231 16.73 -1.47 -0.19
N LYS A 232 16.19 -0.41 -0.78
CA LYS A 232 15.39 -0.47 -2.02
C LYS A 232 16.25 -0.48 -3.28
N GLY A 233 17.60 -0.40 -3.15
CA GLY A 233 18.54 -0.51 -4.25
C GLY A 233 18.73 0.76 -5.07
N ILE A 234 18.53 1.94 -4.48
CA ILE A 234 18.72 3.20 -5.20
C ILE A 234 20.20 3.45 -5.50
N ASP A 235 21.12 3.12 -4.55
CA ASP A 235 22.56 3.16 -4.79
C ASP A 235 22.94 2.26 -5.97
N LEU A 236 22.37 1.04 -6.05
CA LEU A 236 22.56 0.12 -7.18
C LEU A 236 22.12 0.74 -8.50
N LEU A 237 20.99 1.46 -8.54
CA LEU A 237 20.53 2.14 -9.76
C LEU A 237 21.44 3.27 -10.19
N VAL A 238 22.06 4.00 -9.25
CA VAL A 238 23.10 4.99 -9.57
C VAL A 238 24.31 4.32 -10.22
N ASP A 239 24.75 3.16 -9.69
CA ASP A 239 25.86 2.40 -10.27
C ASP A 239 25.49 1.80 -11.64
N VAL A 240 24.27 1.31 -11.81
CA VAL A 240 23.76 0.86 -13.13
C VAL A 240 23.75 2.00 -14.15
N ALA A 241 23.36 3.22 -13.73
CA ALA A 241 23.38 4.38 -14.61
C ALA A 241 24.81 4.71 -15.11
N ALA A 242 25.82 4.58 -14.23
CA ALA A 242 27.23 4.73 -14.61
C ALA A 242 27.69 3.68 -15.65
N ILE A 243 27.22 2.42 -15.51
CA ILE A 243 27.54 1.31 -16.41
C ILE A 243 26.84 1.47 -17.79
N MET A 244 25.65 2.09 -17.82
CA MET A 244 24.78 2.13 -18.99
C MET A 244 24.46 3.59 -19.42
N PRO A 245 25.45 4.35 -19.94
CA PRO A 245 25.29 5.78 -20.21
C PRO A 245 24.24 6.13 -21.28
N LYS A 246 23.83 5.17 -22.12
CA LYS A 246 22.81 5.37 -23.17
C LYS A 246 21.37 5.15 -22.68
N ILE A 247 21.18 4.80 -21.42
CA ILE A 247 19.87 4.56 -20.81
C ILE A 247 19.53 5.72 -19.88
N GLN A 248 18.31 6.24 -19.96
CA GLN A 248 17.80 7.17 -18.96
C GLN A 248 17.15 6.38 -17.82
N ILE A 249 17.69 6.50 -16.61
CA ILE A 249 17.06 5.97 -15.39
C ILE A 249 16.22 7.07 -14.74
N VAL A 250 15.02 6.74 -14.27
CA VAL A 250 14.14 7.66 -13.57
C VAL A 250 13.66 7.01 -12.27
N CYS A 251 13.91 7.70 -11.16
CA CYS A 251 13.45 7.31 -9.83
C CYS A 251 12.31 8.25 -9.39
N ALA A 252 11.10 7.69 -9.23
CA ALA A 252 9.93 8.42 -8.77
C ALA A 252 9.60 8.05 -7.32
N GLY A 253 9.49 9.03 -6.44
CA GLY A 253 9.22 8.89 -5.01
C GLY A 253 10.32 9.50 -4.14
N GLY A 254 10.26 9.23 -2.84
CA GLY A 254 11.16 9.78 -1.84
C GLY A 254 10.74 11.15 -1.30
N THR A 255 11.31 11.52 -0.17
CA THR A 255 11.21 12.86 0.42
C THR A 255 12.17 13.84 -0.29
N GLU A 256 12.02 15.14 -0.02
CA GLU A 256 12.94 16.14 -0.55
C GLU A 256 14.39 15.88 -0.12
N GLU A 257 14.60 15.46 1.12
CA GLU A 257 15.93 15.11 1.65
C GLU A 257 16.51 13.86 0.96
N GLU A 258 15.68 12.82 0.77
CA GLU A 258 16.11 11.61 0.05
C GLU A 258 16.48 11.94 -1.41
N VAL A 259 15.71 12.77 -2.07
CA VAL A 259 15.98 13.25 -3.44
C VAL A 259 17.30 14.01 -3.50
N ALA A 260 17.50 14.99 -2.60
CA ALA A 260 18.72 15.80 -2.56
C ALA A 260 19.96 14.92 -2.31
N TYR A 261 19.84 13.95 -1.39
CA TYR A 261 20.93 13.00 -1.11
C TYR A 261 21.35 12.22 -2.37
N TYR A 262 20.39 11.64 -3.10
CA TYR A 262 20.71 10.82 -4.27
C TYR A 262 21.13 11.67 -5.49
N GLN A 263 20.66 12.89 -5.62
CA GLN A 263 21.17 13.84 -6.61
C GLN A 263 22.64 14.16 -6.35
N GLN A 264 23.03 14.38 -5.09
CA GLN A 264 24.40 14.63 -4.71
C GLN A 264 25.28 13.38 -4.96
N LEU A 265 24.81 12.19 -4.59
CA LEU A 265 25.52 10.93 -4.86
C LEU A 265 25.76 10.70 -6.36
N ALA A 266 24.75 10.96 -7.20
CA ALA A 266 24.89 10.87 -8.66
C ALA A 266 25.94 11.85 -9.20
N LYS A 267 25.95 13.09 -8.69
CA LYS A 267 26.94 14.11 -9.05
C LYS A 267 28.37 13.69 -8.65
N GLU A 268 28.55 13.17 -7.44
CA GLU A 268 29.85 12.65 -6.95
C GLU A 268 30.38 11.52 -7.82
N LYS A 269 29.48 10.65 -8.28
CA LYS A 269 29.82 9.56 -9.21
C LYS A 269 29.87 9.98 -10.70
N GLN A 270 29.68 11.26 -11.00
CA GLN A 270 29.66 11.83 -12.37
C GLN A 270 28.58 11.16 -13.28
N VAL A 271 27.44 10.77 -12.70
CA VAL A 271 26.34 10.12 -13.40
C VAL A 271 25.29 11.18 -13.80
N ASN A 272 25.03 11.32 -15.11
CA ASN A 272 24.14 12.34 -15.68
C ASN A 272 22.83 11.79 -16.26
N ASN A 273 22.73 10.48 -16.38
CA ASN A 273 21.59 9.75 -16.98
C ASN A 273 20.63 9.16 -15.94
N ILE A 274 20.59 9.73 -14.74
CA ILE A 274 19.61 9.40 -13.72
C ILE A 274 18.85 10.66 -13.27
N ILE A 275 17.53 10.56 -13.16
CA ILE A 275 16.63 11.65 -12.73
C ILE A 275 15.85 11.21 -11.49
N PHE A 276 15.80 12.07 -10.48
CA PHE A 276 14.99 11.88 -9.27
C PHE A 276 13.83 12.87 -9.30
N LEU A 277 12.59 12.35 -9.44
CA LEU A 277 11.38 13.17 -9.63
C LEU A 277 10.72 13.59 -8.31
N GLY A 278 11.14 13.00 -7.18
CA GLY A 278 10.40 13.12 -5.93
C GLY A 278 9.03 12.42 -5.99
N TYR A 279 8.16 12.77 -5.08
CA TYR A 279 6.84 12.17 -4.96
C TYR A 279 5.95 12.45 -6.17
N ILE A 280 5.42 11.40 -6.79
CA ILE A 280 4.46 11.47 -7.89
C ILE A 280 3.07 11.07 -7.35
N LEU A 281 2.06 11.89 -7.66
CA LEU A 281 0.69 11.58 -7.27
C LEU A 281 0.23 10.25 -7.88
N HIS A 282 -0.49 9.44 -7.10
CA HIS A 282 -0.98 8.14 -7.54
C HIS A 282 -1.81 8.18 -8.83
N GLN A 283 -2.49 9.30 -9.13
CA GLN A 283 -3.24 9.47 -10.39
C GLN A 283 -2.33 9.62 -11.63
N ASP A 284 -1.07 10.08 -11.47
CA ASP A 284 -0.13 10.32 -12.57
C ASP A 284 0.90 9.18 -12.70
N LEU A 285 1.09 8.40 -11.65
CA LEU A 285 2.02 7.26 -11.63
C LEU A 285 1.76 6.24 -12.75
N PRO A 286 0.51 5.83 -13.05
CA PRO A 286 0.25 4.85 -14.11
C PRO A 286 0.82 5.26 -15.47
N SER A 287 0.70 6.54 -15.84
CA SER A 287 1.23 7.05 -17.11
C SER A 287 2.76 7.05 -17.16
N LEU A 288 3.42 7.32 -16.03
CA LEU A 288 4.87 7.21 -15.92
C LEU A 288 5.34 5.76 -16.06
N LEU A 289 4.67 4.81 -15.36
CA LEU A 289 4.98 3.38 -15.49
C LEU A 289 4.78 2.88 -16.93
N GLN A 290 3.70 3.31 -17.60
CA GLN A 290 3.43 2.96 -19.01
C GLN A 290 4.43 3.61 -19.98
N ALA A 291 5.12 4.68 -19.61
CA ALA A 291 6.13 5.34 -20.42
C ALA A 291 7.47 4.58 -20.44
N ALA A 292 7.73 3.73 -19.46
CA ALA A 292 8.96 2.97 -19.34
C ALA A 292 9.14 1.95 -20.49
N ASP A 293 10.38 1.67 -20.82
CA ASP A 293 10.76 0.49 -21.59
C ASP A 293 10.98 -0.72 -20.66
N ILE A 294 11.52 -0.45 -19.43
CA ILE A 294 11.71 -1.43 -18.35
C ILE A 294 11.33 -0.80 -17.01
N LEU A 295 10.75 -1.59 -16.13
CA LEU A 295 10.50 -1.26 -14.75
C LEU A 295 11.50 -1.97 -13.84
N ALA A 296 12.20 -1.21 -12.98
CA ALA A 296 13.26 -1.71 -12.14
C ALA A 296 12.78 -2.04 -10.72
N HIS A 297 13.09 -3.24 -10.23
CA HIS A 297 12.87 -3.65 -8.85
C HIS A 297 14.20 -4.12 -8.20
N PRO A 298 15.12 -3.19 -7.91
CA PRO A 298 16.53 -3.46 -7.57
C PRO A 298 16.78 -3.69 -6.07
N HIS A 299 15.82 -4.28 -5.36
CA HIS A 299 15.88 -4.41 -3.90
C HIS A 299 17.16 -5.14 -3.44
N CYS A 300 17.82 -4.58 -2.41
CA CYS A 300 19.01 -5.18 -1.83
C CYS A 300 18.68 -6.42 -0.99
N SER A 301 19.67 -7.27 -0.76
CA SER A 301 19.61 -8.34 0.23
C SER A 301 19.45 -7.81 1.67
N GLY A 302 19.23 -8.71 2.63
CA GLY A 302 19.15 -8.38 4.06
C GLY A 302 17.75 -8.54 4.66
N LYS A 303 17.61 -8.20 5.94
CA LYS A 303 16.38 -8.44 6.71
C LYS A 303 15.13 -7.84 6.05
N ALA A 304 15.22 -6.63 5.50
CA ALA A 304 14.08 -5.99 4.83
C ALA A 304 13.58 -6.76 3.60
N ALA A 305 14.43 -7.52 2.92
CA ALA A 305 14.08 -8.33 1.75
C ALA A 305 13.17 -9.52 2.08
N THR A 306 13.14 -9.96 3.34
CA THR A 306 12.38 -11.15 3.76
C THR A 306 10.89 -10.87 3.99
N PHE A 307 10.50 -9.62 4.29
CA PHE A 307 9.12 -9.25 4.63
C PHE A 307 8.54 -8.10 3.80
N THR A 308 9.32 -7.55 2.86
CA THR A 308 8.83 -6.46 2.01
C THR A 308 7.69 -6.95 1.12
N SER A 309 6.48 -6.40 1.35
CA SER A 309 5.37 -6.62 0.42
C SER A 309 5.64 -5.94 -0.92
N PRO A 310 5.53 -6.66 -2.04
CA PRO A 310 5.86 -6.12 -3.36
C PRO A 310 4.72 -5.29 -3.97
N MET A 311 4.16 -4.30 -3.25
CA MET A 311 3.06 -3.46 -3.78
C MET A 311 3.39 -2.91 -5.18
N LYS A 312 4.62 -2.39 -5.35
CA LYS A 312 5.07 -1.86 -6.64
C LYS A 312 5.10 -2.91 -7.77
N LEU A 313 5.29 -4.20 -7.44
CA LEU A 313 5.26 -5.26 -8.46
C LEU A 313 3.89 -5.30 -9.15
N PHE A 314 2.81 -5.23 -8.37
CA PHE A 314 1.46 -5.25 -8.92
C PHE A 314 1.15 -3.99 -9.71
N ASP A 315 1.58 -2.82 -9.23
CA ASP A 315 1.47 -1.57 -10.00
C ASP A 315 2.26 -1.64 -11.31
N TYR A 316 3.46 -2.21 -11.30
CA TYR A 316 4.29 -2.41 -12.49
C TYR A 316 3.61 -3.32 -13.52
N LEU A 317 3.08 -4.45 -13.06
CA LEU A 317 2.39 -5.41 -13.90
C LEU A 317 1.18 -4.82 -14.62
N THR A 318 0.48 -3.84 -14.02
CA THR A 318 -0.65 -3.14 -14.68
C THR A 318 -0.22 -2.37 -15.92
N SER A 319 1.02 -1.89 -15.97
CA SER A 319 1.56 -1.20 -17.14
C SER A 319 1.78 -2.16 -18.32
N GLY A 320 1.97 -3.46 -18.03
CA GLY A 320 2.35 -4.46 -19.01
C GLY A 320 3.77 -4.30 -19.55
N ASN A 321 4.61 -3.47 -18.92
CA ASN A 321 6.00 -3.32 -19.32
C ASN A 321 6.88 -4.37 -18.65
N PRO A 322 8.00 -4.78 -19.31
CA PRO A 322 8.94 -5.74 -18.75
C PRO A 322 9.50 -5.28 -17.40
N ILE A 323 9.70 -6.23 -16.50
CA ILE A 323 10.22 -5.99 -15.15
C ILE A 323 11.55 -6.70 -14.99
N VAL A 324 12.59 -5.98 -14.55
CA VAL A 324 13.85 -6.54 -14.09
C VAL A 324 13.87 -6.45 -12.57
N ALA A 325 14.09 -7.57 -11.89
CA ALA A 325 14.07 -7.64 -10.42
C ALA A 325 15.25 -8.44 -9.87
N THR A 326 15.64 -8.09 -8.64
CA THR A 326 16.60 -8.87 -7.85
C THR A 326 15.93 -10.06 -7.17
N GLU A 327 16.67 -11.16 -7.02
CA GLU A 327 16.24 -12.40 -6.36
C GLU A 327 16.22 -12.23 -4.84
N ILE A 328 15.15 -11.64 -4.32
CA ILE A 328 14.93 -11.49 -2.87
C ILE A 328 13.85 -12.45 -2.38
N PRO A 329 13.92 -12.95 -1.13
CA PRO A 329 13.00 -13.96 -0.61
C PRO A 329 11.52 -13.63 -0.82
N SER A 330 11.13 -12.36 -0.62
CA SER A 330 9.74 -11.91 -0.77
C SER A 330 9.20 -11.91 -2.21
N LEU A 331 10.05 -12.09 -3.22
CA LEU A 331 9.67 -12.18 -4.62
C LEU A 331 9.81 -13.59 -5.21
N MET A 332 10.47 -14.52 -4.51
CA MET A 332 10.79 -15.83 -5.05
C MET A 332 9.56 -16.68 -5.39
N GLU A 333 8.43 -16.43 -4.78
CA GLU A 333 7.16 -17.07 -5.14
C GLU A 333 6.67 -16.73 -6.56
N PHE A 334 7.21 -15.67 -7.16
CA PHE A 334 6.94 -15.29 -8.56
C PHE A 334 7.99 -15.81 -9.54
N LYS A 335 9.00 -16.60 -9.08
CA LYS A 335 10.14 -17.04 -9.91
C LYS A 335 9.70 -17.84 -11.12
N ASP A 336 8.74 -18.75 -10.94
CA ASP A 336 8.24 -19.63 -11.98
C ASP A 336 6.98 -19.08 -12.67
N THR A 337 6.71 -17.78 -12.48
CA THR A 337 5.58 -17.10 -13.11
C THR A 337 6.05 -16.15 -14.22
N GLN A 338 5.07 -15.58 -14.93
CA GLN A 338 5.34 -14.56 -15.95
C GLN A 338 5.44 -13.14 -15.37
N ALA A 339 5.40 -12.98 -14.03
CA ALA A 339 5.33 -11.66 -13.40
C ALA A 339 6.59 -10.82 -13.59
N ILE A 340 7.75 -11.43 -13.60
CA ILE A 340 9.05 -10.77 -13.70
C ILE A 340 9.78 -11.28 -14.93
N THR A 341 10.20 -10.35 -15.79
CA THR A 341 10.75 -10.67 -17.11
C THR A 341 12.20 -11.17 -17.04
N ALA A 342 13.00 -10.57 -16.14
CA ALA A 342 14.37 -11.02 -15.89
C ALA A 342 14.73 -10.88 -14.42
N TRP A 343 15.55 -11.81 -13.96
CA TRP A 343 16.03 -11.91 -12.60
C TRP A 343 17.54 -11.75 -12.55
N CYS A 344 18.04 -11.15 -11.47
CA CYS A 344 19.47 -11.12 -11.17
C CYS A 344 19.70 -11.21 -9.66
N GLU A 345 20.91 -11.58 -9.29
CA GLU A 345 21.33 -11.57 -7.89
C GLU A 345 21.25 -10.16 -7.29
N PRO A 346 20.86 -10.00 -6.01
CA PRO A 346 20.83 -8.70 -5.35
C PRO A 346 22.27 -8.13 -5.16
N ASP A 347 22.34 -6.82 -4.91
CA ASP A 347 23.57 -6.08 -4.59
C ASP A 347 24.65 -6.11 -5.69
N ASN A 348 24.31 -6.52 -6.91
CA ASN A 348 25.22 -6.60 -8.04
C ASN A 348 24.76 -5.70 -9.21
N PRO A 349 25.30 -4.46 -9.35
CA PRO A 349 24.91 -3.53 -10.39
C PRO A 349 25.26 -4.02 -11.81
N ARG A 350 26.33 -4.78 -11.99
CA ARG A 350 26.70 -5.35 -13.29
C ARG A 350 25.69 -6.40 -13.75
N LYS A 351 25.28 -7.30 -12.85
CA LYS A 351 24.25 -8.29 -13.17
C LYS A 351 22.88 -7.66 -13.44
N PHE A 352 22.56 -6.57 -12.72
CA PHE A 352 21.34 -5.84 -12.99
C PHE A 352 21.39 -5.15 -14.37
N ALA A 353 22.53 -4.57 -14.75
CA ALA A 353 22.75 -3.97 -16.08
C ALA A 353 22.67 -5.02 -17.20
N GLU A 354 23.31 -6.19 -17.03
CA GLU A 354 23.23 -7.32 -17.98
C GLU A 354 21.77 -7.76 -18.18
N ALA A 355 20.99 -7.88 -17.11
CA ALA A 355 19.57 -8.24 -17.19
C ALA A 355 18.73 -7.17 -17.94
N ILE A 356 18.98 -5.88 -17.68
CA ILE A 356 18.37 -4.78 -18.45
C ILE A 356 18.70 -4.91 -19.94
N GLU A 357 19.97 -5.08 -20.28
CA GLU A 357 20.44 -5.20 -21.67
C GLU A 357 19.78 -6.39 -22.39
N GLN A 358 19.69 -7.54 -21.74
CA GLN A 358 19.01 -8.73 -22.26
C GLN A 358 17.54 -8.45 -22.54
N VAL A 359 16.84 -7.81 -21.59
CA VAL A 359 15.41 -7.50 -21.73
C VAL A 359 15.18 -6.49 -22.86
N LEU A 360 16.01 -5.46 -22.99
CA LEU A 360 15.90 -4.49 -24.09
C LEU A 360 16.06 -5.12 -25.48
N LYS A 361 16.91 -6.14 -25.61
CA LYS A 361 17.11 -6.89 -26.86
C LYS A 361 15.91 -7.80 -27.19
N THR A 362 15.26 -8.38 -26.18
CA THR A 362 14.26 -9.43 -26.35
C THR A 362 12.83 -8.91 -26.29
N TYR A 363 12.58 -7.84 -25.54
CA TYR A 363 11.26 -7.30 -25.27
C TYR A 363 11.14 -5.83 -25.75
N PRO A 364 10.89 -5.60 -27.05
CA PRO A 364 10.69 -4.23 -27.55
C PRO A 364 9.45 -3.62 -26.91
N ARG A 365 9.51 -2.31 -26.66
CA ARG A 365 8.41 -1.58 -26.03
C ARG A 365 7.11 -1.73 -26.85
N LYS A 366 6.03 -2.08 -26.15
CA LYS A 366 4.66 -2.13 -26.71
C LYS A 366 3.82 -1.03 -26.09
N VAL A 367 3.14 -0.23 -26.90
CA VAL A 367 2.28 0.87 -26.42
C VAL A 367 1.16 0.33 -25.54
N GLU A 368 0.57 -0.81 -25.92
CA GLU A 368 -0.51 -1.48 -25.18
C GLU A 368 0.02 -2.36 -24.03
N GLY A 369 1.33 -2.47 -23.86
CA GLY A 369 1.98 -3.37 -22.92
C GLY A 369 1.87 -4.85 -23.33
N TYR A 370 2.51 -5.72 -22.58
CA TYR A 370 2.47 -7.17 -22.76
C TYR A 370 1.25 -7.75 -22.07
N GLN A 371 0.33 -8.32 -22.84
CA GLN A 371 -0.99 -8.77 -22.36
C GLN A 371 -0.90 -9.93 -21.35
N ASN A 372 0.14 -10.78 -21.44
CA ASN A 372 0.36 -11.82 -20.44
C ASN A 372 0.61 -11.24 -19.04
N LEU A 373 1.39 -10.16 -18.92
CA LEU A 373 1.63 -9.45 -17.63
C LEU A 373 0.33 -8.82 -17.11
N ILE A 374 -0.40 -8.14 -18.01
CA ILE A 374 -1.68 -7.50 -17.69
C ILE A 374 -2.72 -8.54 -17.25
N ASN A 375 -2.79 -9.69 -17.90
CA ASN A 375 -3.72 -10.76 -17.53
C ASN A 375 -3.32 -11.42 -16.21
N PHE A 376 -2.03 -11.60 -15.97
CA PHE A 376 -1.52 -12.16 -14.74
C PHE A 376 -1.92 -11.31 -13.52
N VAL A 377 -1.81 -9.98 -13.60
CA VAL A 377 -2.08 -9.10 -12.47
C VAL A 377 -3.56 -8.99 -12.10
N LYS A 378 -4.50 -9.29 -13.00
CA LYS A 378 -5.95 -9.13 -12.74
C LYS A 378 -6.43 -9.83 -11.48
N GLN A 379 -5.83 -10.96 -11.10
CA GLN A 379 -6.17 -11.68 -9.89
C GLN A 379 -5.83 -10.94 -8.59
N PHE A 380 -4.93 -9.94 -8.65
CA PHE A 380 -4.43 -9.19 -7.49
C PHE A 380 -5.08 -7.81 -7.35
N SER A 381 -6.29 -7.58 -7.83
CA SER A 381 -6.99 -6.33 -7.56
C SER A 381 -7.31 -6.19 -6.06
N TRP A 382 -7.38 -4.95 -5.57
CA TRP A 382 -7.80 -4.69 -4.20
C TRP A 382 -9.21 -5.24 -3.91
N GLU A 383 -10.10 -5.21 -4.90
CA GLU A 383 -11.44 -5.75 -4.82
C GLU A 383 -11.43 -7.28 -4.63
N ASN A 384 -10.62 -8.01 -5.41
CA ASN A 384 -10.46 -9.46 -5.26
C ASN A 384 -9.87 -9.80 -3.89
N ARG A 385 -8.89 -9.02 -3.42
CA ARG A 385 -8.33 -9.18 -2.07
C ARG A 385 -9.38 -8.98 -0.99
N ALA A 386 -10.17 -7.90 -1.07
CA ALA A 386 -11.23 -7.62 -0.12
C ALA A 386 -12.32 -8.72 -0.11
N ALA A 387 -12.73 -9.19 -1.28
CA ALA A 387 -13.68 -10.30 -1.41
C ALA A 387 -13.12 -11.59 -0.79
N LYS A 388 -11.83 -11.88 -1.04
CA LYS A 388 -11.16 -13.06 -0.46
C LYS A 388 -11.07 -12.99 1.07
N ILE A 389 -10.71 -11.84 1.63
CA ILE A 389 -10.69 -11.63 3.09
C ILE A 389 -12.10 -11.88 3.68
N LEU A 390 -13.12 -11.27 3.06
CA LEU A 390 -14.50 -11.42 3.52
C LEU A 390 -15.03 -12.86 3.41
N SER A 391 -14.45 -13.69 2.53
CA SER A 391 -14.83 -15.10 2.45
C SER A 391 -14.43 -15.91 3.71
N TYR A 392 -13.47 -15.42 4.49
CA TYR A 392 -13.06 -15.99 5.79
C TYR A 392 -13.84 -15.41 6.99
N VAL A 393 -14.69 -14.42 6.75
CA VAL A 393 -15.57 -13.86 7.78
C VAL A 393 -16.89 -14.66 7.79
N ASP A 394 -17.35 -15.04 8.98
CA ASP A 394 -18.66 -15.67 9.13
C ASP A 394 -19.76 -14.82 8.47
N GLU A 395 -20.68 -15.47 7.76
CA GLU A 395 -21.72 -14.78 6.98
C GLU A 395 -22.58 -13.86 7.84
N SER A 396 -22.86 -14.26 9.08
CA SER A 396 -23.63 -13.45 10.02
C SER A 396 -22.94 -12.14 10.41
N PHE A 397 -21.62 -12.08 10.26
CA PHE A 397 -20.78 -10.92 10.59
C PHE A 397 -20.41 -10.07 9.38
N ARG A 398 -20.63 -10.55 8.16
CA ARG A 398 -20.33 -9.75 6.95
C ARG A 398 -21.19 -8.48 6.93
N PRO A 399 -20.60 -7.34 6.54
CA PRO A 399 -21.39 -6.13 6.35
C PRO A 399 -22.43 -6.34 5.25
N PRO A 400 -23.60 -5.72 5.34
CA PRO A 400 -24.59 -5.77 4.27
C PRO A 400 -24.11 -4.95 3.07
N LEU A 401 -24.46 -5.41 1.86
CA LEU A 401 -24.29 -4.61 0.64
C LEU A 401 -25.25 -3.42 0.65
N ILE A 402 -24.78 -2.29 0.18
CA ILE A 402 -25.63 -1.12 -0.10
C ILE A 402 -26.25 -1.38 -1.48
N ALA A 403 -27.56 -1.42 -1.52
CA ALA A 403 -28.32 -1.55 -2.77
C ALA A 403 -28.13 -0.34 -3.69
#